data_fedc30c2166b9c8040d8bb134bed004a
#
_entry.id   fedc30c2166b9c8040d8bb134bed004a
#
_cell.length_a   1.000
_cell.length_b   1.000
_cell.length_c   1.000
_cell.angle_alpha   90.00
_cell.angle_beta   90.00
_cell.angle_gamma   90.00
#
_symmetry.space_group_name_H-M   'P 1'
#
loop_
_entity.id
_entity.type
_entity.pdbx_description
1 polymer ?
#
loop_
_entity_poly.entity_id
_entity_poly.type
_entity_poly.pdbx_seq_one_letter_code
_entity_poly.pdbx_strand_id
1 'polypeptide(L)'
;MWTVESECGRLRAVLIQESIRGFWEGKLPFTGIESSTHYLARCPHADIDGGKEQWGQLPQFLEEEGVKVFEVASILEKALEDATTGERRQIVERVWEGIPQAPPAEELTLGHLLSGYPERPYYDPRSDRVVLPDFQRVGWPYPRDTSFTTQVGTVICNMRRYSRRFEPRVVRLCYELDPTLRERTEVVYDASRLDLGSTEPPCVEGGDTQIVDEETIAIGVGQRSTHTGFMEATRRLFEADTDGKIRYICAVRLPDYPALDYMHLDVVINYPDRGRALVMPYFFESELVPDMPPRRLLLKTLEAVRAQAERDDRPMEPVVHPNDFAGAGSCAVYVRGGDAPRLLRRCPSLIDFLVEEGKLEKDGLIYVGGRPERENDVEHLMLALMEQARGASNIVTLRPGLVVAYERNHATNDELRENGVRVKEWEDSYLDMLGGPHCSTSPLWREPA
;
A
#
# COMPACT_ATOMS: atom_id res chain seq x y z
N MET A 1 12.11 2.78 -21.29
CA MET A 1 11.88 2.95 -19.85
C MET A 1 10.57 2.29 -19.47
N TRP A 2 10.47 1.67 -18.30
CA TRP A 2 9.24 1.12 -17.79
C TRP A 2 8.40 2.19 -17.11
N THR A 3 7.10 2.20 -17.40
CA THR A 3 6.10 3.13 -16.86
C THR A 3 4.85 2.38 -16.45
N VAL A 4 4.07 2.99 -15.59
CA VAL A 4 2.72 2.57 -15.24
C VAL A 4 1.79 3.74 -15.60
N GLU A 5 0.90 3.51 -16.55
CA GLU A 5 -0.03 4.51 -17.06
C GLU A 5 -1.47 4.28 -16.57
N SER A 6 -1.74 3.15 -15.93
CA SER A 6 -3.00 2.91 -15.21
C SER A 6 -2.89 1.67 -14.31
N GLU A 7 -3.70 1.58 -13.25
CA GLU A 7 -3.77 0.39 -12.38
C GLU A 7 -4.41 -0.82 -13.08
N CYS A 8 -5.23 -0.62 -14.10
CA CYS A 8 -5.88 -1.71 -14.82
C CYS A 8 -5.14 -2.15 -16.10
N GLY A 9 -4.12 -1.44 -16.56
CA GLY A 9 -3.28 -1.84 -17.70
C GLY A 9 -2.62 -3.20 -17.48
N ARG A 10 -2.33 -3.94 -18.56
CA ARG A 10 -1.73 -5.27 -18.45
C ARG A 10 -0.38 -5.21 -17.74
N LEU A 11 -0.28 -5.89 -16.60
CA LEU A 11 0.94 -5.97 -15.80
C LEU A 11 2.01 -6.80 -16.53
N ARG A 12 3.22 -6.28 -16.63
CA ARG A 12 4.34 -6.89 -17.33
C ARG A 12 5.57 -7.10 -16.47
N ALA A 13 5.77 -6.23 -15.49
CA ALA A 13 6.86 -6.38 -14.53
C ALA A 13 6.41 -5.88 -13.15
N VAL A 14 6.81 -6.56 -12.11
CA VAL A 14 6.42 -6.27 -10.73
C VAL A 14 7.54 -6.58 -9.75
N LEU A 15 7.67 -5.77 -8.71
CA LEU A 15 8.47 -6.05 -7.55
C LEU A 15 7.59 -6.68 -6.47
N ILE A 16 8.05 -7.78 -5.90
CA ILE A 16 7.44 -8.46 -4.74
C ILE A 16 8.46 -8.67 -3.65
N GLN A 17 7.99 -9.02 -2.47
CA GLN A 17 8.83 -9.50 -1.38
C GLN A 17 8.11 -10.62 -0.64
N GLU A 18 8.75 -11.78 -0.54
CA GLU A 18 8.25 -12.85 0.31
C GLU A 18 8.25 -12.39 1.77
N SER A 19 7.05 -12.20 2.30
CA SER A 19 6.84 -11.69 3.65
C SER A 19 7.24 -12.67 4.75
N ILE A 20 7.25 -13.93 4.40
CA ILE A 20 7.08 -15.03 5.33
C ILE A 20 8.42 -15.44 5.93
N ARG A 21 9.52 -15.19 5.23
CA ARG A 21 10.84 -15.65 5.66
C ARG A 21 11.24 -15.13 7.06
N GLY A 22 11.01 -13.86 7.35
CA GLY A 22 11.32 -13.28 8.67
C GLY A 22 10.28 -13.60 9.73
N PHE A 23 9.01 -13.64 9.34
CA PHE A 23 7.87 -13.89 10.23
C PHE A 23 7.85 -15.33 10.72
N TRP A 24 8.04 -16.28 9.78
CA TRP A 24 7.95 -17.70 10.03
C TRP A 24 9.22 -18.28 10.66
N GLU A 25 10.38 -17.65 10.53
CA GLU A 25 11.62 -18.04 11.18
C GLU A 25 11.72 -17.63 12.65
N GLY A 26 10.60 -17.19 13.27
CA GLY A 26 10.53 -16.82 14.69
C GLY A 26 11.21 -15.49 15.02
N LYS A 27 11.46 -14.65 14.03
CA LYS A 27 11.96 -13.28 14.20
C LYS A 27 10.78 -12.36 14.52
N LEU A 28 10.29 -12.43 15.75
CA LEU A 28 9.20 -11.58 16.20
C LEU A 28 9.62 -10.11 16.17
N PRO A 29 8.80 -9.22 15.59
CA PRO A 29 9.02 -7.80 15.68
C PRO A 29 8.65 -7.32 17.08
N PHE A 30 9.61 -6.68 17.75
CA PHE A 30 9.39 -6.13 19.09
C PHE A 30 8.99 -4.65 19.09
N THR A 31 9.21 -3.93 18.01
CA THR A 31 8.75 -2.54 17.88
C THR A 31 7.30 -2.51 17.45
N GLY A 32 6.49 -1.89 18.27
CA GLY A 32 5.05 -1.92 18.11
C GLY A 32 4.46 -3.22 18.69
N ILE A 33 4.72 -3.45 19.99
CA ILE A 33 4.10 -4.56 20.73
C ILE A 33 2.60 -4.63 20.47
N GLU A 34 1.93 -3.49 20.34
CA GLU A 34 0.52 -3.38 19.96
C GLU A 34 0.25 -3.98 18.59
N SER A 35 1.07 -3.64 17.60
CA SER A 35 0.97 -4.22 16.25
C SER A 35 1.34 -5.70 16.24
N SER A 36 2.35 -6.10 17.04
CA SER A 36 2.82 -7.48 17.12
C SER A 36 1.79 -8.38 17.79
N THR A 37 1.16 -7.93 18.89
CA THR A 37 0.07 -8.66 19.52
C THR A 37 -1.14 -8.80 18.60
N HIS A 38 -1.40 -7.80 17.78
CA HIS A 38 -2.47 -7.86 16.79
C HIS A 38 -2.17 -8.89 15.69
N TYR A 39 -0.96 -8.91 15.16
CA TYR A 39 -0.51 -9.92 14.20
C TYR A 39 -0.50 -11.33 14.81
N LEU A 40 0.07 -11.49 16.01
CA LEU A 40 0.13 -12.77 16.71
C LEU A 40 -1.26 -13.32 17.06
N ALA A 41 -2.20 -12.43 17.37
CA ALA A 41 -3.58 -12.84 17.66
C ALA A 41 -4.34 -13.28 16.39
N ARG A 42 -3.94 -12.78 15.22
CA ARG A 42 -4.56 -13.11 13.93
C ARG A 42 -3.91 -14.32 13.24
N CYS A 43 -2.61 -14.58 13.51
CA CYS A 43 -1.90 -15.77 13.03
C CYS A 43 -1.76 -16.80 14.17
N PRO A 44 -2.84 -17.47 14.57
CA PRO A 44 -2.84 -18.29 15.78
C PRO A 44 -1.96 -19.54 15.67
N HIS A 45 -1.58 -19.92 14.49
CA HIS A 45 -0.77 -21.13 14.27
C HIS A 45 0.17 -20.90 13.09
N ALA A 46 1.43 -20.89 13.38
CA ALA A 46 2.46 -20.96 12.39
C ALA A 46 2.46 -22.32 11.69
N ASP A 47 1.49 -22.58 10.83
CA ASP A 47 1.73 -23.50 9.75
C ASP A 47 2.61 -22.79 8.70
N ILE A 48 3.92 -22.87 8.97
CA ILE A 48 4.95 -22.23 8.16
C ILE A 48 4.90 -22.76 6.73
N ASP A 49 4.68 -24.04 6.58
CA ASP A 49 4.68 -24.69 5.27
C ASP A 49 3.40 -24.33 4.49
N GLY A 50 2.22 -24.36 5.12
CA GLY A 50 0.99 -23.88 4.54
C GLY A 50 1.01 -22.40 4.17
N GLY A 51 1.60 -21.56 5.02
CA GLY A 51 1.77 -20.13 4.73
C GLY A 51 2.69 -19.88 3.54
N LYS A 52 3.77 -20.65 3.39
CA LYS A 52 4.67 -20.57 2.21
C LYS A 52 3.98 -21.05 0.94
N GLU A 53 3.20 -22.11 1.02
CA GLU A 53 2.43 -22.64 -0.11
C GLU A 53 1.43 -21.58 -0.59
N GLN A 54 0.67 -20.99 0.33
CA GLN A 54 -0.28 -19.92 -0.01
C GLN A 54 0.42 -18.68 -0.59
N TRP A 55 1.53 -18.24 0.02
CA TRP A 55 2.31 -17.14 -0.55
C TRP A 55 2.78 -17.44 -1.98
N GLY A 56 3.24 -18.66 -2.23
CA GLY A 56 3.73 -19.11 -3.53
C GLY A 56 2.70 -19.02 -4.66
N GLN A 57 1.42 -18.94 -4.35
CA GLN A 57 0.35 -18.79 -5.36
C GLN A 57 0.40 -17.42 -6.06
N LEU A 58 0.78 -16.34 -5.34
CA LEU A 58 0.84 -15.00 -5.94
C LEU A 58 1.90 -14.92 -7.07
N PRO A 59 3.17 -15.29 -6.87
CA PRO A 59 4.14 -15.39 -7.95
C PRO A 59 3.68 -16.29 -9.09
N GLN A 60 3.06 -17.44 -8.80
CA GLN A 60 2.53 -18.34 -9.81
C GLN A 60 1.47 -17.65 -10.68
N PHE A 61 0.48 -16.95 -10.10
CA PHE A 61 -0.54 -16.21 -10.85
C PHE A 61 0.07 -15.13 -11.76
N LEU A 62 1.11 -14.47 -11.28
CA LEU A 62 1.85 -13.46 -12.04
C LEU A 62 2.59 -14.09 -13.23
N GLU A 63 3.30 -15.19 -13.02
CA GLU A 63 4.04 -15.91 -14.06
C GLU A 63 3.13 -16.52 -15.13
N GLU A 64 1.98 -17.08 -14.75
CA GLU A 64 0.95 -17.61 -15.67
C GLU A 64 0.45 -16.54 -16.65
N GLU A 65 0.39 -15.27 -16.24
CA GLU A 65 0.01 -14.14 -17.09
C GLU A 65 1.22 -13.49 -17.82
N GLY A 66 2.41 -14.10 -17.69
CA GLY A 66 3.63 -13.65 -18.33
C GLY A 66 4.23 -12.37 -17.72
N VAL A 67 3.96 -12.15 -16.43
CA VAL A 67 4.53 -11.02 -15.67
C VAL A 67 5.95 -11.37 -15.23
N LYS A 68 6.89 -10.47 -15.48
CA LYS A 68 8.27 -10.60 -14.97
C LYS A 68 8.30 -10.21 -13.49
N VAL A 69 8.61 -11.17 -12.64
CA VAL A 69 8.66 -10.99 -11.20
C VAL A 69 10.08 -10.68 -10.76
N PHE A 70 10.24 -9.64 -9.94
CA PHE A 70 11.47 -9.28 -9.24
C PHE A 70 11.21 -9.40 -7.73
N GLU A 71 12.04 -10.17 -7.06
CA GLU A 71 11.93 -10.35 -5.62
C GLU A 71 13.07 -9.66 -4.89
N VAL A 72 12.75 -8.83 -3.91
CA VAL A 72 13.73 -8.03 -3.16
C VAL A 72 14.78 -8.91 -2.51
N ALA A 73 14.39 -9.99 -1.81
CA ALA A 73 15.34 -10.87 -1.14
C ALA A 73 16.31 -11.54 -2.13
N SER A 74 15.79 -12.03 -3.24
CA SER A 74 16.59 -12.71 -4.28
C SER A 74 17.61 -11.77 -4.93
N ILE A 75 17.22 -10.50 -5.19
CA ILE A 75 18.14 -9.48 -5.72
C ILE A 75 19.27 -9.21 -4.74
N LEU A 76 18.95 -9.03 -3.46
CA LEU A 76 19.91 -8.73 -2.41
C LEU A 76 20.84 -9.93 -2.12
N GLU A 77 20.30 -11.14 -2.07
CA GLU A 77 21.05 -12.37 -1.87
C GLU A 77 22.11 -12.53 -2.95
N LYS A 78 21.71 -12.45 -4.22
CA LYS A 78 22.62 -12.51 -5.37
C LYS A 78 23.69 -11.42 -5.32
N ALA A 79 23.32 -10.20 -4.93
CA ALA A 79 24.30 -9.11 -4.83
C ALA A 79 25.31 -9.32 -3.69
N LEU A 80 24.92 -10.01 -2.60
CA LEU A 80 25.80 -10.30 -1.49
C LEU A 80 26.71 -11.52 -1.71
N GLU A 81 26.31 -12.48 -2.56
CA GLU A 81 27.11 -13.69 -2.85
C GLU A 81 28.47 -13.35 -3.35
N ASP A 82 28.57 -12.45 -4.32
CA ASP A 82 29.80 -12.07 -4.99
C ASP A 82 30.42 -10.76 -4.50
N ALA A 83 29.80 -10.10 -3.50
CA ALA A 83 30.21 -8.77 -3.05
C ALA A 83 31.56 -8.80 -2.31
N THR A 84 32.50 -8.00 -2.78
CA THR A 84 33.71 -7.67 -2.06
C THR A 84 33.41 -6.87 -0.78
N THR A 85 34.37 -6.84 0.17
CA THR A 85 34.24 -6.01 1.38
C THR A 85 34.04 -4.54 1.03
N GLY A 86 34.62 -4.05 -0.07
CA GLY A 86 34.42 -2.68 -0.55
C GLY A 86 32.97 -2.40 -1.00
N GLU A 87 32.36 -3.31 -1.75
CA GLU A 87 30.98 -3.22 -2.19
C GLU A 87 30.00 -3.36 -1.02
N ARG A 88 30.26 -4.29 -0.09
CA ARG A 88 29.48 -4.40 1.16
C ARG A 88 29.53 -3.11 1.97
N ARG A 89 30.67 -2.44 2.04
CA ARG A 89 30.81 -1.12 2.70
C ARG A 89 29.95 -0.08 2.02
N GLN A 90 29.93 -0.02 0.70
CA GLN A 90 29.06 0.92 -0.04
C GLN A 90 27.58 0.65 0.22
N ILE A 91 27.17 -0.63 0.31
CA ILE A 91 25.81 -1.01 0.67
C ILE A 91 25.46 -0.49 2.07
N VAL A 92 26.33 -0.73 3.06
CA VAL A 92 26.12 -0.26 4.44
C VAL A 92 26.01 1.26 4.48
N GLU A 93 26.96 1.98 3.85
CA GLU A 93 26.95 3.44 3.81
C GLU A 93 25.67 4.02 3.21
N ARG A 94 25.12 3.40 2.16
CA ARG A 94 23.89 3.85 1.51
C ARG A 94 22.63 3.57 2.32
N VAL A 95 22.53 2.36 2.86
CA VAL A 95 21.31 1.90 3.54
C VAL A 95 21.22 2.48 4.94
N TRP A 96 22.35 2.57 5.66
CA TRP A 96 22.41 3.09 7.05
C TRP A 96 22.84 4.55 7.16
N GLU A 97 22.87 5.32 6.06
CA GLU A 97 23.15 6.75 6.11
C GLU A 97 22.28 7.47 7.14
N GLY A 98 22.90 8.12 8.13
CA GLY A 98 22.20 8.84 9.20
C GLY A 98 21.53 7.95 10.25
N ILE A 99 21.78 6.65 10.23
CA ILE A 99 21.32 5.69 11.25
C ILE A 99 22.45 5.42 12.24
N PRO A 100 22.20 5.53 13.56
CA PRO A 100 23.25 5.45 14.57
C PRO A 100 23.98 4.11 14.63
N GLN A 101 23.30 3.02 14.29
CA GLN A 101 23.84 1.67 14.33
C GLN A 101 23.82 1.06 12.95
N ALA A 102 24.97 0.63 12.45
CA ALA A 102 25.14 -0.05 11.19
C ALA A 102 26.00 -1.31 11.38
N PRO A 103 25.77 -2.37 10.62
CA PRO A 103 26.62 -3.55 10.66
C PRO A 103 28.03 -3.22 10.12
N PRO A 104 29.09 -3.85 10.67
CA PRO A 104 30.38 -3.87 9.99
C PRO A 104 30.23 -4.47 8.56
N ALA A 105 30.92 -3.92 7.60
CA ALA A 105 30.79 -4.35 6.20
C ALA A 105 31.06 -5.85 5.99
N GLU A 106 32.03 -6.38 6.71
CA GLU A 106 32.43 -7.79 6.71
C GLU A 106 31.35 -8.72 7.31
N GLU A 107 30.47 -8.18 8.17
CA GLU A 107 29.39 -8.92 8.83
C GLU A 107 28.03 -8.71 8.16
N LEU A 108 27.97 -7.90 7.09
CA LEU A 108 26.72 -7.64 6.39
C LEU A 108 26.07 -8.93 5.87
N THR A 109 24.82 -9.17 6.28
CA THR A 109 24.01 -10.32 5.86
C THR A 109 22.75 -9.88 5.15
N LEU A 110 22.07 -10.80 4.46
CA LEU A 110 20.73 -10.60 3.94
C LEU A 110 19.75 -10.26 5.07
N GLY A 111 19.89 -10.91 6.22
CA GLY A 111 19.07 -10.65 7.41
C GLY A 111 19.17 -9.21 7.89
N HIS A 112 20.37 -8.60 7.86
CA HIS A 112 20.54 -7.19 8.19
C HIS A 112 19.79 -6.27 7.21
N LEU A 113 19.81 -6.56 5.91
CA LEU A 113 19.09 -5.78 4.91
C LEU A 113 17.57 -5.95 5.01
N LEU A 114 17.08 -7.12 5.40
CA LEU A 114 15.65 -7.40 5.51
C LEU A 114 15.06 -7.05 6.88
N SER A 115 15.84 -7.08 7.95
CA SER A 115 15.36 -6.94 9.34
C SER A 115 16.01 -5.80 10.14
N GLY A 116 17.01 -5.11 9.58
CA GLY A 116 17.76 -4.07 10.31
C GLY A 116 18.91 -4.64 11.15
N TYR A 117 19.62 -3.78 11.86
CA TYR A 117 20.75 -4.13 12.70
C TYR A 117 20.59 -3.59 14.14
N PRO A 118 20.84 -4.39 15.19
CA PRO A 118 21.15 -5.83 15.13
C PRO A 118 19.97 -6.62 14.58
N GLU A 119 20.23 -7.75 13.96
CA GLU A 119 19.16 -8.58 13.36
C GLU A 119 18.15 -9.11 14.40
N ARG A 120 18.63 -9.30 15.64
CA ARG A 120 17.79 -9.79 16.77
C ARG A 120 17.98 -8.90 17.98
N PRO A 121 16.93 -8.70 18.78
CA PRO A 121 17.09 -8.05 20.08
C PRO A 121 18.01 -8.83 20.97
N TYR A 122 18.81 -8.13 21.76
CA TYR A 122 19.65 -8.75 22.76
C TYR A 122 19.75 -7.89 24.03
N TYR A 123 20.02 -8.51 25.16
CA TYR A 123 20.33 -7.80 26.40
C TYR A 123 21.86 -7.55 26.45
N ASP A 124 22.23 -6.28 26.56
CA ASP A 124 23.60 -5.87 26.77
C ASP A 124 23.89 -5.71 28.28
N PRO A 125 24.61 -6.64 28.91
CA PRO A 125 24.90 -6.56 30.33
C PRO A 125 25.86 -5.43 30.72
N ARG A 126 26.54 -4.80 29.76
CA ARG A 126 27.45 -3.68 30.05
C ARG A 126 26.70 -2.36 30.22
N SER A 127 25.68 -2.15 29.42
CA SER A 127 24.82 -0.96 29.48
C SER A 127 23.55 -1.16 30.31
N ASP A 128 23.29 -2.39 30.78
CA ASP A 128 22.05 -2.83 31.47
C ASP A 128 20.82 -2.45 30.66
N ARG A 129 20.83 -2.74 29.35
CA ARG A 129 19.75 -2.37 28.44
C ARG A 129 19.42 -3.51 27.47
N VAL A 130 18.16 -3.55 27.08
CA VAL A 130 17.76 -4.32 25.90
C VAL A 130 18.04 -3.45 24.67
N VAL A 131 18.84 -3.98 23.77
CA VAL A 131 19.11 -3.37 22.45
C VAL A 131 18.12 -3.97 21.46
N LEU A 132 17.33 -3.11 20.85
CA LEU A 132 16.38 -3.50 19.82
C LEU A 132 16.96 -3.15 18.45
N PRO A 133 16.61 -3.89 17.39
CA PRO A 133 16.88 -3.45 16.03
C PRO A 133 16.30 -2.05 15.78
N ASP A 134 17.04 -1.18 15.11
CA ASP A 134 16.57 0.17 14.78
C ASP A 134 15.30 0.14 13.92
N PHE A 135 15.17 -0.90 13.09
CA PHE A 135 14.03 -1.11 12.21
C PHE A 135 13.57 -2.53 12.35
N GLN A 136 12.46 -2.72 13.04
CA GLN A 136 11.88 -4.04 13.15
C GLN A 136 10.87 -4.29 12.08
N ARG A 137 10.97 -5.45 11.47
CA ARG A 137 10.05 -5.87 10.43
C ARG A 137 9.59 -7.28 10.64
N VAL A 138 8.30 -7.40 10.52
CA VAL A 138 7.73 -8.66 10.17
C VAL A 138 7.86 -8.74 8.66
N GLY A 139 8.91 -9.34 8.13
CA GLY A 139 9.17 -9.47 6.69
C GLY A 139 8.38 -8.50 5.82
N TRP A 140 8.89 -7.89 4.86
CA TRP A 140 8.29 -6.81 4.08
C TRP A 140 7.14 -7.26 3.16
N PRO A 141 5.93 -7.59 3.61
CA PRO A 141 4.93 -8.10 2.68
C PRO A 141 4.42 -7.03 1.72
N TYR A 142 4.83 -5.75 1.92
CA TYR A 142 4.21 -4.62 1.25
C TYR A 142 5.21 -3.75 0.49
N PRO A 143 5.81 -4.25 -0.62
CA PRO A 143 6.70 -3.47 -1.46
C PRO A 143 5.98 -2.30 -2.13
N ARG A 144 4.65 -2.35 -2.26
CA ARG A 144 3.83 -1.26 -2.78
C ARG A 144 4.07 0.04 -2.04
N ASP A 145 4.17 -0.01 -0.71
CA ASP A 145 4.28 1.20 0.10
C ASP A 145 5.63 1.90 -0.05
N THR A 146 6.66 1.16 -0.48
CA THR A 146 8.05 1.63 -0.50
C THR A 146 8.44 2.36 -1.77
N SER A 147 7.74 2.09 -2.87
CA SER A 147 7.96 2.74 -4.17
C SER A 147 6.74 2.57 -5.06
N PHE A 148 6.53 3.53 -5.95
CA PHE A 148 5.53 3.42 -7.00
C PHE A 148 6.07 3.98 -8.33
N THR A 149 5.62 3.39 -9.43
CA THR A 149 5.97 3.84 -10.78
C THR A 149 4.79 4.53 -11.44
N THR A 150 5.07 5.59 -12.15
CA THR A 150 4.09 6.44 -12.83
C THR A 150 4.36 6.51 -14.34
N GLN A 151 3.63 7.37 -15.03
CA GLN A 151 3.81 7.69 -16.46
C GLN A 151 5.20 8.27 -16.78
N VAL A 152 5.89 8.82 -15.78
CA VAL A 152 7.15 9.56 -15.95
C VAL A 152 8.35 8.94 -15.23
N GLY A 153 8.13 7.87 -14.49
CA GLY A 153 9.18 7.14 -13.77
C GLY A 153 8.79 6.75 -12.35
N THR A 154 9.76 6.30 -11.59
CA THR A 154 9.58 5.71 -10.26
C THR A 154 9.87 6.72 -9.16
N VAL A 155 9.01 6.72 -8.14
CA VAL A 155 9.20 7.44 -6.88
C VAL A 155 9.60 6.45 -5.81
N ILE A 156 10.69 6.71 -5.10
CA ILE A 156 11.04 6.03 -3.86
C ILE A 156 10.42 6.80 -2.71
N CYS A 157 9.66 6.10 -1.90
CA CYS A 157 8.81 6.68 -0.86
C CYS A 157 9.57 7.12 0.40
N ASN A 158 8.88 7.84 1.28
CA ASN A 158 9.29 8.08 2.66
C ASN A 158 8.15 7.66 3.59
N MET A 159 8.43 6.69 4.46
CA MET A 159 7.42 6.07 5.31
C MET A 159 7.10 6.94 6.53
N ARG A 160 5.81 7.06 6.86
CA ARG A 160 5.35 7.78 8.06
C ARG A 160 5.80 7.08 9.34
N ARG A 161 5.69 5.76 9.40
CA ARG A 161 6.14 4.99 10.56
C ARG A 161 7.66 4.86 10.56
N TYR A 162 8.30 5.29 11.67
CA TYR A 162 9.74 5.25 11.82
C TYR A 162 10.31 3.83 11.54
N SER A 163 9.68 2.79 12.05
CA SER A 163 10.10 1.40 11.86
C SER A 163 10.12 0.94 10.40
N ARG A 164 9.44 1.66 9.49
CA ARG A 164 9.38 1.32 8.06
C ARG A 164 10.26 2.21 7.17
N ARG A 165 10.88 3.27 7.71
CA ARG A 165 11.68 4.24 6.93
C ARG A 165 12.92 3.64 6.26
N PHE A 166 13.35 2.49 6.74
CA PHE A 166 14.47 1.76 6.16
C PHE A 166 14.08 1.00 4.87
N GLU A 167 12.84 0.53 4.76
CA GLU A 167 12.36 -0.28 3.63
C GLU A 167 12.58 0.39 2.26
N PRO A 168 12.21 1.67 2.05
CA PRO A 168 12.44 2.34 0.77
C PRO A 168 13.91 2.41 0.37
N ARG A 169 14.85 2.51 1.35
CA ARG A 169 16.29 2.55 1.07
C ARG A 169 16.79 1.22 0.51
N VAL A 170 16.28 0.12 1.06
CA VAL A 170 16.62 -1.21 0.57
C VAL A 170 15.99 -1.48 -0.80
N VAL A 171 14.75 -1.02 -1.02
CA VAL A 171 14.14 -1.09 -2.35
C VAL A 171 14.92 -0.23 -3.34
N ARG A 172 15.35 0.97 -2.97
CA ARG A 172 16.22 1.82 -3.79
C ARG A 172 17.50 1.10 -4.18
N LEU A 173 18.11 0.36 -3.23
CA LEU A 173 19.28 -0.45 -3.49
C LEU A 173 19.00 -1.55 -4.53
N CYS A 174 17.84 -2.21 -4.51
CA CYS A 174 17.46 -3.20 -5.51
C CYS A 174 17.40 -2.61 -6.92
N TYR A 175 16.89 -1.39 -7.10
CA TYR A 175 16.90 -0.69 -8.38
C TYR A 175 18.30 -0.40 -8.89
N GLU A 176 19.29 -0.27 -8.01
CA GLU A 176 20.69 -0.05 -8.38
C GLU A 176 21.47 -1.34 -8.65
N LEU A 177 21.15 -2.42 -7.92
CA LEU A 177 21.89 -3.69 -8.00
C LEU A 177 21.43 -4.58 -9.15
N ASP A 178 20.13 -4.71 -9.39
CA ASP A 178 19.65 -5.52 -10.50
C ASP A 178 19.87 -4.81 -11.83
N PRO A 179 20.60 -5.45 -12.80
CA PRO A 179 20.91 -4.82 -14.08
C PRO A 179 19.69 -4.43 -14.90
N THR A 180 18.60 -5.23 -14.84
CA THR A 180 17.36 -4.92 -15.58
C THR A 180 16.64 -3.74 -14.96
N LEU A 181 16.50 -3.70 -13.63
CA LEU A 181 15.86 -2.57 -12.94
C LEU A 181 16.66 -1.29 -13.18
N ARG A 182 17.96 -1.33 -13.07
CA ARG A 182 18.84 -0.17 -13.32
C ARG A 182 18.72 0.37 -14.75
N GLU A 183 18.57 -0.52 -15.74
CA GLU A 183 18.45 -0.11 -17.15
C GLU A 183 17.03 0.39 -17.48
N ARG A 184 16.00 -0.23 -16.90
CA ARG A 184 14.60 -0.05 -17.31
C ARG A 184 13.81 0.91 -16.45
N THR A 185 14.30 1.27 -15.27
CA THR A 185 13.58 2.18 -14.35
C THR A 185 14.35 3.49 -14.21
N GLU A 186 13.63 4.60 -14.20
CA GLU A 186 14.15 5.92 -13.86
C GLU A 186 13.56 6.37 -12.54
N VAL A 187 14.41 6.66 -11.56
CA VAL A 187 13.98 7.22 -10.28
C VAL A 187 13.93 8.72 -10.42
N VAL A 188 12.70 9.26 -10.56
CA VAL A 188 12.46 10.70 -10.72
C VAL A 188 12.40 11.45 -9.41
N TYR A 189 12.12 10.74 -8.32
CA TYR A 189 12.11 11.31 -6.98
C TYR A 189 12.50 10.24 -5.93
N ASP A 190 13.49 10.56 -5.10
CA ASP A 190 13.91 9.73 -3.98
C ASP A 190 13.64 10.47 -2.65
N ALA A 191 12.51 10.13 -2.02
CA ALA A 191 12.10 10.68 -0.74
C ALA A 191 12.72 9.94 0.46
N SER A 192 13.36 8.77 0.26
CA SER A 192 13.91 7.95 1.34
C SER A 192 15.06 8.60 2.11
N ARG A 193 15.66 9.65 1.54
CA ARG A 193 16.76 10.42 2.13
C ARG A 193 16.32 11.66 2.90
N LEU A 194 15.00 11.94 2.92
CA LEU A 194 14.48 13.05 3.71
C LEU A 194 14.66 12.80 5.21
N ASP A 195 14.85 13.87 5.94
CA ASP A 195 15.28 13.93 7.34
C ASP A 195 14.63 12.87 8.24
N LEU A 196 15.40 11.86 8.62
CA LEU A 196 15.00 10.81 9.55
C LEU A 196 14.84 11.32 10.99
N GLY A 197 15.41 12.48 11.31
CA GLY A 197 15.34 13.10 12.64
C GLY A 197 14.08 13.91 12.87
N SER A 198 13.29 14.21 11.83
CA SER A 198 12.04 14.94 11.97
C SER A 198 10.94 14.08 12.58
N THR A 199 10.20 14.63 13.53
CA THR A 199 9.00 14.00 14.09
C THR A 199 7.84 13.99 13.09
N GLU A 200 7.85 14.92 12.13
CA GLU A 200 6.85 15.04 11.06
C GLU A 200 7.52 15.25 9.69
N PRO A 201 8.23 14.26 9.16
CA PRO A 201 8.82 14.37 7.84
C PRO A 201 7.72 14.40 6.75
N PRO A 202 8.01 15.02 5.60
CA PRO A 202 7.13 14.90 4.45
C PRO A 202 7.12 13.44 3.97
N CYS A 203 6.01 12.75 4.21
CA CYS A 203 5.84 11.33 3.86
C CYS A 203 4.90 11.18 2.68
N VAL A 204 5.24 10.24 1.79
CA VAL A 204 4.39 9.72 0.73
C VAL A 204 4.61 8.21 0.67
N GLU A 205 3.54 7.43 0.70
CA GLU A 205 3.58 5.96 0.63
C GLU A 205 2.87 5.48 -0.63
N GLY A 206 3.40 4.43 -1.27
CA GLY A 206 2.85 3.94 -2.54
C GLY A 206 1.46 3.32 -2.44
N GLY A 207 1.08 2.79 -1.24
CA GLY A 207 -0.28 2.34 -1.00
C GLY A 207 -1.33 3.45 -1.06
N ASP A 208 -0.92 4.71 -0.85
CA ASP A 208 -1.77 5.88 -1.06
C ASP A 208 -1.85 6.30 -2.53
N THR A 209 -1.00 5.76 -3.41
CA THR A 209 -0.89 6.21 -4.79
C THR A 209 -1.60 5.27 -5.74
N GLN A 210 -2.54 5.81 -6.52
CA GLN A 210 -3.29 5.12 -7.57
C GLN A 210 -3.05 5.82 -8.91
N ILE A 211 -2.54 5.09 -9.88
CA ILE A 211 -2.40 5.56 -11.26
C ILE A 211 -3.72 5.27 -11.98
N VAL A 212 -4.63 6.24 -11.98
CA VAL A 212 -6.00 6.05 -12.48
C VAL A 212 -5.98 5.77 -13.99
N ASP A 213 -5.32 6.64 -14.73
CA ASP A 213 -5.09 6.52 -16.17
C ASP A 213 -3.83 7.31 -16.59
N GLU A 214 -3.59 7.40 -17.89
CA GLU A 214 -2.43 8.07 -18.49
C GLU A 214 -2.26 9.55 -18.10
N GLU A 215 -3.33 10.21 -17.65
CA GLU A 215 -3.35 11.63 -17.31
C GLU A 215 -3.54 11.92 -15.81
N THR A 216 -3.93 10.92 -15.01
CA THR A 216 -4.44 11.15 -13.64
C THR A 216 -3.80 10.25 -12.62
N ILE A 217 -3.28 10.88 -11.58
CA ILE A 217 -2.78 10.21 -10.37
C ILE A 217 -3.64 10.65 -9.17
N ALA A 218 -4.12 9.70 -8.37
CA ALA A 218 -4.75 9.98 -7.09
C ALA A 218 -3.82 9.56 -5.95
N ILE A 219 -3.64 10.43 -4.96
CA ILE A 219 -2.80 10.18 -3.79
C ILE A 219 -3.62 10.44 -2.53
N GLY A 220 -3.75 9.44 -1.69
CA GLY A 220 -4.35 9.54 -0.37
C GLY A 220 -3.54 10.46 0.55
N VAL A 221 -4.22 11.29 1.32
CA VAL A 221 -3.61 12.17 2.32
C VAL A 221 -4.31 11.94 3.65
N GLY A 222 -3.58 11.41 4.62
CA GLY A 222 -4.12 11.03 5.92
C GLY A 222 -3.03 10.57 6.87
N GLN A 223 -3.27 9.45 7.52
CA GLN A 223 -2.38 8.92 8.55
C GLN A 223 -1.01 8.43 8.03
N ARG A 224 -0.85 8.20 6.72
CA ARG A 224 0.40 7.69 6.13
C ARG A 224 1.08 8.73 5.24
N SER A 225 0.46 9.15 4.17
CA SER A 225 0.99 10.25 3.38
C SER A 225 0.54 11.59 3.97
N THR A 226 1.50 12.48 4.17
CA THR A 226 1.24 13.83 4.70
C THR A 226 0.93 14.80 3.56
N HIS A 227 0.26 15.90 3.86
CA HIS A 227 0.02 16.94 2.85
C HIS A 227 1.32 17.52 2.29
N THR A 228 2.35 17.68 3.13
CA THR A 228 3.68 18.14 2.70
C THR A 228 4.37 17.12 1.79
N GLY A 229 4.26 15.82 2.09
CA GLY A 229 4.78 14.74 1.23
C GLY A 229 4.05 14.69 -0.11
N PHE A 230 2.71 14.79 -0.09
CA PHE A 230 1.89 14.90 -1.29
C PHE A 230 2.35 16.09 -2.18
N MET A 231 2.47 17.29 -1.62
CA MET A 231 2.86 18.48 -2.38
C MET A 231 4.25 18.35 -3.00
N GLU A 232 5.22 17.79 -2.26
CA GLU A 232 6.57 17.60 -2.78
C GLU A 232 6.60 16.52 -3.88
N ALA A 233 5.95 15.38 -3.68
CA ALA A 233 5.83 14.35 -4.71
C ALA A 233 5.14 14.89 -5.97
N THR A 234 4.04 15.63 -5.81
CA THR A 234 3.32 16.28 -6.92
C THR A 234 4.21 17.25 -7.69
N ARG A 235 4.99 18.08 -6.99
CA ARG A 235 5.94 19.01 -7.61
C ARG A 235 6.98 18.25 -8.44
N ARG A 236 7.59 17.20 -7.85
CA ARG A 236 8.61 16.38 -8.52
C ARG A 236 8.07 15.63 -9.74
N LEU A 237 6.87 15.09 -9.64
CA LEU A 237 6.21 14.43 -10.78
C LEU A 237 5.94 15.40 -11.92
N PHE A 238 5.43 16.61 -11.64
CA PHE A 238 5.25 17.62 -12.67
C PHE A 238 6.56 18.14 -13.26
N GLU A 239 7.64 18.22 -12.48
CA GLU A 239 8.97 18.57 -13.00
C GLU A 239 9.52 17.49 -13.94
N ALA A 240 9.37 16.21 -13.59
CA ALA A 240 9.82 15.08 -14.40
C ALA A 240 8.98 14.89 -15.68
N ASP A 241 7.73 15.31 -15.66
CA ASP A 241 6.80 15.20 -16.78
C ASP A 241 7.06 16.30 -17.82
N THR A 242 8.13 16.15 -18.59
CA THR A 242 8.50 17.13 -19.64
C THR A 242 7.53 17.16 -20.81
N ASP A 243 6.84 16.05 -21.05
CA ASP A 243 5.94 15.88 -22.19
C ASP A 243 4.50 16.33 -21.89
N GLY A 244 4.20 16.65 -20.61
CA GLY A 244 2.88 17.10 -20.18
C GLY A 244 1.81 15.99 -20.17
N LYS A 245 2.21 14.74 -19.92
CA LYS A 245 1.30 13.59 -19.83
C LYS A 245 0.38 13.70 -18.63
N ILE A 246 0.94 14.05 -17.46
CA ILE A 246 0.17 14.16 -16.22
C ILE A 246 -0.62 15.47 -16.24
N ARG A 247 -1.93 15.34 -16.38
CA ARG A 247 -2.87 16.47 -16.36
C ARG A 247 -3.34 16.78 -14.96
N TYR A 248 -3.67 15.74 -14.17
CA TYR A 248 -4.24 15.87 -12.83
C TYR A 248 -3.48 15.06 -11.81
N ILE A 249 -3.20 15.65 -10.65
CA ILE A 249 -2.82 14.94 -9.44
C ILE A 249 -3.82 15.30 -8.35
N CYS A 250 -4.50 14.29 -7.82
CA CYS A 250 -5.60 14.44 -6.89
C CYS A 250 -5.16 14.11 -5.47
N ALA A 251 -5.29 15.05 -4.52
CA ALA A 251 -5.18 14.76 -3.10
C ALA A 251 -6.52 14.25 -2.58
N VAL A 252 -6.58 12.99 -2.19
CA VAL A 252 -7.80 12.37 -1.65
C VAL A 252 -7.71 12.31 -0.14
N ARG A 253 -8.68 12.90 0.56
CA ARG A 253 -8.68 12.89 2.02
C ARG A 253 -9.03 11.51 2.56
N LEU A 254 -8.13 10.96 3.38
CA LEU A 254 -8.34 9.76 4.18
C LEU A 254 -8.59 10.13 5.63
N PRO A 255 -9.22 9.25 6.43
CA PRO A 255 -9.39 9.46 7.87
C PRO A 255 -8.04 9.62 8.57
N ASP A 256 -7.98 10.55 9.52
CA ASP A 256 -6.78 10.75 10.37
C ASP A 256 -6.66 9.71 11.50
N TYR A 257 -7.62 8.82 11.58
CA TYR A 257 -7.72 7.79 12.58
C TYR A 257 -6.86 6.57 12.23
N PRO A 258 -6.16 5.94 13.20
CA PRO A 258 -5.27 4.81 12.96
C PRO A 258 -6.00 3.48 12.69
N ALA A 259 -7.13 3.49 11.99
CA ALA A 259 -7.79 2.29 11.53
C ALA A 259 -7.04 1.73 10.31
N LEU A 260 -6.62 0.47 10.42
CA LEU A 260 -5.89 -0.20 9.35
C LEU A 260 -6.73 -0.34 8.08
N ASP A 261 -8.04 -0.45 8.22
CA ASP A 261 -8.99 -0.63 7.12
C ASP A 261 -9.15 0.62 6.22
N TYR A 262 -8.56 1.76 6.61
CA TYR A 262 -8.64 3.04 5.89
C TYR A 262 -7.29 3.77 5.82
N MET A 263 -6.19 3.05 6.09
CA MET A 263 -4.88 3.70 6.23
C MET A 263 -4.28 4.19 4.93
N HIS A 264 -4.61 3.55 3.81
CA HIS A 264 -4.14 3.88 2.46
C HIS A 264 -5.31 3.99 1.49
N LEU A 265 -5.06 4.65 0.37
CA LEU A 265 -6.08 4.78 -0.68
C LEU A 265 -6.40 3.42 -1.33
N ASP A 266 -5.42 2.54 -1.45
CA ASP A 266 -5.56 1.20 -2.05
C ASP A 266 -6.38 0.21 -1.21
N VAL A 267 -6.71 0.57 0.03
CA VAL A 267 -7.66 -0.22 0.84
C VAL A 267 -9.09 0.31 0.77
N VAL A 268 -9.37 1.36 -0.01
CA VAL A 268 -10.74 1.89 -0.17
C VAL A 268 -11.18 1.99 -1.63
N ILE A 269 -10.23 1.98 -2.59
CA ILE A 269 -10.52 1.99 -4.02
C ILE A 269 -9.42 1.29 -4.81
N ASN A 270 -9.82 0.46 -5.77
CA ASN A 270 -8.95 -0.12 -6.79
C ASN A 270 -9.67 -0.24 -8.13
N TYR A 271 -8.93 -0.45 -9.21
CA TYR A 271 -9.44 -0.40 -10.59
C TYR A 271 -9.31 -1.78 -11.26
N PRO A 272 -10.38 -2.62 -11.25
CA PRO A 272 -10.35 -3.95 -11.87
C PRO A 272 -10.39 -3.92 -13.40
N ASP A 273 -10.91 -2.84 -13.98
CA ASP A 273 -11.03 -2.65 -15.42
C ASP A 273 -11.09 -1.16 -15.75
N ARG A 274 -10.98 -0.82 -17.05
CA ARG A 274 -11.15 0.54 -17.55
C ARG A 274 -12.56 1.06 -17.26
N GLY A 275 -12.64 2.27 -16.71
CA GLY A 275 -13.90 2.91 -16.34
C GLY A 275 -14.64 2.25 -15.17
N ARG A 276 -14.02 1.30 -14.47
CA ARG A 276 -14.59 0.59 -13.32
C ARG A 276 -13.71 0.72 -12.08
N ALA A 277 -14.36 0.83 -10.93
CA ALA A 277 -13.68 0.89 -9.64
C ALA A 277 -14.36 -0.01 -8.61
N LEU A 278 -13.56 -0.85 -7.94
CA LEU A 278 -13.96 -1.55 -6.72
C LEU A 278 -13.77 -0.59 -5.55
N VAL A 279 -14.84 -0.27 -4.84
CA VAL A 279 -14.82 0.71 -3.75
C VAL A 279 -15.36 0.12 -2.47
N MET A 280 -14.83 0.61 -1.33
CA MET A 280 -15.48 0.40 -0.04
C MET A 280 -16.76 1.25 -0.01
N PRO A 281 -17.96 0.61 0.02
CA PRO A 281 -19.20 1.34 0.12
C PRO A 281 -19.25 2.13 1.45
N TYR A 282 -20.07 3.17 1.53
CA TYR A 282 -20.19 4.04 2.70
C TYR A 282 -18.97 4.92 3.00
N PHE A 283 -17.84 4.71 2.31
CA PHE A 283 -16.63 5.55 2.47
C PHE A 283 -16.71 6.81 1.61
N PHE A 284 -17.01 6.65 0.34
CA PHE A 284 -17.23 7.77 -0.58
C PHE A 284 -18.68 8.27 -0.50
N GLU A 285 -18.90 9.51 -0.86
CA GLU A 285 -20.20 10.09 -1.17
C GLU A 285 -20.15 10.62 -2.59
N SER A 286 -21.26 10.58 -3.32
CA SER A 286 -21.32 11.07 -4.69
C SER A 286 -22.67 11.71 -4.97
N GLU A 287 -22.64 12.87 -5.62
CA GLU A 287 -23.81 13.54 -6.14
C GLU A 287 -24.17 13.00 -7.54
N LEU A 288 -23.20 12.41 -8.24
CA LEU A 288 -23.35 11.92 -9.61
C LEU A 288 -23.73 10.44 -9.69
N VAL A 289 -23.55 9.71 -8.58
CA VAL A 289 -23.94 8.30 -8.45
C VAL A 289 -24.92 8.17 -7.27
N PRO A 290 -26.22 8.46 -7.50
CA PRO A 290 -27.21 8.59 -6.43
C PRO A 290 -27.50 7.28 -5.69
N ASP A 291 -27.24 6.14 -6.32
CA ASP A 291 -27.47 4.81 -5.73
C ASP A 291 -26.30 4.33 -4.83
N MET A 292 -25.27 5.17 -4.66
CA MET A 292 -24.17 4.87 -3.76
C MET A 292 -24.64 4.81 -2.30
N PRO A 293 -24.28 3.74 -1.56
CA PRO A 293 -24.65 3.61 -0.15
C PRO A 293 -24.18 4.80 0.69
N PRO A 294 -25.09 5.44 1.48
CA PRO A 294 -24.77 6.71 2.12
C PRO A 294 -23.85 6.54 3.33
N ARG A 295 -22.78 7.34 3.42
CA ARG A 295 -21.83 7.35 4.57
C ARG A 295 -22.55 7.54 5.91
N ARG A 296 -23.66 8.28 5.95
CA ARG A 296 -24.44 8.47 7.19
C ARG A 296 -24.78 7.14 7.89
N LEU A 297 -24.95 6.03 7.12
CA LEU A 297 -25.24 4.73 7.71
C LEU A 297 -24.04 4.19 8.47
N LEU A 298 -22.84 4.28 7.91
CA LEU A 298 -21.57 3.93 8.59
C LEU A 298 -21.43 4.74 9.89
N LEU A 299 -21.62 6.08 9.83
CA LEU A 299 -21.46 6.95 10.99
C LEU A 299 -22.48 6.62 12.10
N LYS A 300 -23.74 6.38 11.75
CA LYS A 300 -24.79 5.99 12.71
C LYS A 300 -24.55 4.61 13.31
N THR A 301 -24.01 3.67 12.53
CA THR A 301 -23.66 2.35 13.06
C THR A 301 -22.50 2.45 14.03
N LEU A 302 -21.45 3.22 13.72
CA LEU A 302 -20.33 3.47 14.64
C LEU A 302 -20.79 4.14 15.95
N GLU A 303 -21.70 5.14 15.88
CA GLU A 303 -22.31 5.75 17.07
C GLU A 303 -23.07 4.72 17.92
N ALA A 304 -23.85 3.84 17.28
CA ALA A 304 -24.63 2.82 17.99
C ALA A 304 -23.73 1.76 18.63
N VAL A 305 -22.70 1.29 17.93
CA VAL A 305 -21.72 0.31 18.45
C VAL A 305 -20.96 0.91 19.63
N ARG A 306 -20.54 2.17 19.53
CA ARG A 306 -19.88 2.88 20.63
C ARG A 306 -20.78 3.00 21.87
N ALA A 307 -22.02 3.46 21.67
CA ALA A 307 -22.98 3.56 22.76
C ALA A 307 -23.28 2.17 23.43
N GLN A 308 -23.20 1.08 22.66
CA GLN A 308 -23.30 -0.27 23.21
C GLN A 308 -22.07 -0.64 24.04
N ALA A 309 -20.88 -0.38 23.53
CA ALA A 309 -19.63 -0.66 24.23
C ALA A 309 -19.54 0.11 25.56
N GLU A 310 -19.96 1.38 25.58
CA GLU A 310 -20.04 2.19 26.80
C GLU A 310 -21.02 1.61 27.84
N ARG A 311 -22.17 1.09 27.40
CA ARG A 311 -23.12 0.40 28.31
C ARG A 311 -22.57 -0.89 28.88
N ASP A 312 -21.77 -1.60 28.11
CA ASP A 312 -21.16 -2.87 28.50
C ASP A 312 -19.86 -2.69 29.30
N ASP A 313 -19.47 -1.44 29.61
CA ASP A 313 -18.19 -1.06 30.23
C ASP A 313 -16.98 -1.71 29.52
N ARG A 314 -17.08 -1.82 28.21
CA ARG A 314 -16.00 -2.33 27.34
C ARG A 314 -15.26 -1.17 26.73
N PRO A 315 -13.93 -1.08 26.89
CA PRO A 315 -13.16 -0.13 26.11
C PRO A 315 -13.26 -0.53 24.63
N MET A 316 -13.79 0.38 23.79
CA MET A 316 -13.58 0.30 22.35
C MET A 316 -12.19 0.86 22.06
N GLU A 317 -11.24 -0.02 21.85
CA GLU A 317 -9.94 0.35 21.29
C GLU A 317 -9.82 -0.26 19.89
N PRO A 318 -9.50 0.57 18.93
CA PRO A 318 -9.35 2.02 18.98
C PRO A 318 -10.71 2.75 18.88
N VAL A 319 -10.83 3.93 19.49
CA VAL A 319 -12.07 4.73 19.51
C VAL A 319 -12.22 5.45 18.16
N VAL A 320 -13.02 4.90 17.25
CA VAL A 320 -13.39 5.58 16.01
C VAL A 320 -14.43 6.66 16.29
N HIS A 321 -14.11 7.90 15.99
CA HIS A 321 -15.07 8.99 16.07
C HIS A 321 -15.69 9.28 14.71
N PRO A 322 -16.99 9.54 14.62
CA PRO A 322 -17.62 9.97 13.36
C PRO A 322 -16.91 11.15 12.69
N ASN A 323 -16.33 12.05 13.49
CA ASN A 323 -15.58 13.20 12.98
C ASN A 323 -14.28 12.81 12.25
N ASP A 324 -13.73 11.62 12.49
CA ASP A 324 -12.53 11.13 11.80
C ASP A 324 -12.79 10.92 10.31
N PHE A 325 -14.05 10.68 9.95
CA PHE A 325 -14.51 10.56 8.56
C PHE A 325 -14.98 11.88 7.94
N ALA A 326 -14.87 12.99 8.65
CA ALA A 326 -15.33 14.28 8.11
C ALA A 326 -14.53 14.62 6.83
N GLY A 327 -15.24 14.67 5.70
CA GLY A 327 -14.66 14.93 4.38
C GLY A 327 -13.81 13.79 3.81
N ALA A 328 -13.82 12.57 4.39
CA ALA A 328 -13.15 11.42 3.80
C ALA A 328 -13.61 11.19 2.36
N GLY A 329 -12.68 10.80 1.46
CA GLY A 329 -12.97 10.63 0.04
C GLY A 329 -13.11 11.93 -0.75
N SER A 330 -13.15 13.12 -0.10
CA SER A 330 -13.11 14.38 -0.84
C SER A 330 -11.79 14.56 -1.57
N CYS A 331 -11.81 15.27 -2.69
CA CYS A 331 -10.69 15.39 -3.59
C CYS A 331 -10.31 16.85 -3.85
N ALA A 332 -9.02 17.18 -3.71
CA ALA A 332 -8.44 18.43 -4.19
C ALA A 332 -7.59 18.15 -5.43
N VAL A 333 -7.96 18.72 -6.57
CA VAL A 333 -7.35 18.47 -7.88
C VAL A 333 -6.29 19.51 -8.15
N TYR A 334 -5.07 19.06 -8.43
CA TYR A 334 -3.93 19.88 -8.77
C TYR A 334 -3.53 19.70 -10.23
N VAL A 335 -3.06 20.78 -10.84
CA VAL A 335 -2.50 20.82 -12.18
C VAL A 335 -1.12 21.44 -12.14
N ARG A 336 -0.35 21.27 -13.20
CA ARG A 336 0.94 21.94 -13.37
C ARG A 336 0.78 23.45 -13.17
N GLY A 337 1.58 24.02 -12.31
CA GLY A 337 1.74 25.46 -12.11
C GLY A 337 3.07 25.95 -12.68
N GLY A 338 3.50 27.16 -12.27
CA GLY A 338 4.86 27.63 -12.49
C GLY A 338 5.86 26.93 -11.57
N ASP A 339 6.19 27.57 -10.44
CA ASP A 339 7.16 27.04 -9.47
C ASP A 339 6.57 26.00 -8.52
N ALA A 340 5.24 25.86 -8.45
CA ALA A 340 4.55 24.95 -7.57
C ALA A 340 3.26 24.39 -8.20
N PRO A 341 2.80 23.19 -7.75
CA PRO A 341 1.50 22.67 -8.16
C PRO A 341 0.38 23.67 -7.84
N ARG A 342 -0.53 23.87 -8.79
CA ARG A 342 -1.66 24.82 -8.65
C ARG A 342 -2.94 24.06 -8.38
N LEU A 343 -3.62 24.40 -7.30
CA LEU A 343 -4.97 23.91 -7.03
C LEU A 343 -5.93 24.38 -8.12
N LEU A 344 -6.53 23.43 -8.85
CA LEU A 344 -7.54 23.70 -9.87
C LEU A 344 -8.93 23.83 -9.25
N ARG A 345 -9.35 22.80 -8.51
CA ARG A 345 -10.67 22.76 -7.86
C ARG A 345 -10.69 21.75 -6.69
N ARG A 346 -11.75 21.84 -5.88
CA ARG A 346 -12.09 20.85 -4.87
C ARG A 346 -13.40 20.17 -5.27
N CYS A 347 -13.47 18.85 -5.11
CA CYS A 347 -14.62 18.04 -5.40
C CYS A 347 -15.10 17.38 -4.09
N PRO A 348 -16.42 17.22 -3.89
CA PRO A 348 -16.98 16.53 -2.73
C PRO A 348 -16.43 15.11 -2.59
N SER A 349 -16.16 14.45 -3.71
CA SER A 349 -15.65 13.08 -3.78
C SER A 349 -14.67 12.90 -4.93
N LEU A 350 -13.71 11.97 -4.77
CA LEU A 350 -12.91 11.47 -5.88
C LEU A 350 -13.80 10.84 -6.96
N ILE A 351 -14.86 10.14 -6.56
CA ILE A 351 -15.80 9.48 -7.49
C ILE A 351 -16.44 10.51 -8.43
N ASP A 352 -16.94 11.63 -7.88
CA ASP A 352 -17.53 12.69 -8.71
C ASP A 352 -16.53 13.25 -9.71
N PHE A 353 -15.28 13.51 -9.27
CA PHE A 353 -14.22 13.97 -10.17
C PHE A 353 -13.97 12.98 -11.31
N LEU A 354 -13.85 11.68 -11.00
CA LEU A 354 -13.58 10.65 -12.01
C LEU A 354 -14.74 10.49 -13.00
N VAL A 355 -15.97 10.58 -12.52
CA VAL A 355 -17.17 10.52 -13.39
C VAL A 355 -17.27 11.76 -14.28
N GLU A 356 -17.03 12.96 -13.76
CA GLU A 356 -17.07 14.21 -14.52
C GLU A 356 -16.01 14.26 -15.63
N GLU A 357 -14.79 13.74 -15.36
CA GLU A 357 -13.71 13.68 -16.33
C GLU A 357 -13.80 12.46 -17.25
N GLY A 358 -14.86 11.64 -17.15
CA GLY A 358 -15.10 10.45 -17.99
C GLY A 358 -14.12 9.30 -17.75
N LYS A 359 -13.48 9.26 -16.58
CA LYS A 359 -12.51 8.24 -16.16
C LYS A 359 -13.14 7.08 -15.43
N LEU A 360 -14.36 7.26 -14.95
CA LEU A 360 -15.20 6.27 -14.30
C LEU A 360 -16.61 6.33 -14.91
N GLU A 361 -17.14 5.18 -15.30
CA GLU A 361 -18.51 5.05 -15.74
C GLU A 361 -19.47 5.22 -14.55
N LYS A 362 -20.65 5.82 -14.76
CA LYS A 362 -21.62 6.04 -13.66
C LYS A 362 -22.12 4.74 -13.02
N ASP A 363 -22.19 3.69 -13.82
CA ASP A 363 -22.54 2.32 -13.43
C ASP A 363 -21.30 1.43 -13.25
N GLY A 364 -20.09 2.01 -13.30
CA GLY A 364 -18.82 1.32 -13.19
C GLY A 364 -18.38 1.01 -11.76
N LEU A 365 -19.18 1.36 -10.74
CA LEU A 365 -18.84 1.05 -9.36
C LEU A 365 -19.18 -0.39 -9.00
N ILE A 366 -18.22 -1.07 -8.42
CA ILE A 366 -18.29 -2.41 -7.85
C ILE A 366 -18.08 -2.26 -6.34
N TYR A 367 -18.88 -2.93 -5.52
CA TYR A 367 -18.88 -2.70 -4.08
C TYR A 367 -18.25 -3.86 -3.31
N VAL A 368 -17.40 -3.54 -2.33
CA VAL A 368 -16.97 -4.50 -1.32
C VAL A 368 -18.19 -5.00 -0.56
N GLY A 369 -18.31 -6.32 -0.39
CA GLY A 369 -19.48 -6.95 0.23
C GLY A 369 -20.69 -7.10 -0.70
N GLY A 370 -20.54 -6.77 -2.00
CA GLY A 370 -21.64 -6.82 -2.97
C GLY A 370 -22.51 -5.57 -2.99
N ARG A 371 -23.63 -5.61 -3.69
CA ARG A 371 -24.61 -4.53 -3.72
C ARG A 371 -25.60 -4.63 -2.57
N PRO A 372 -25.97 -3.52 -1.90
CA PRO A 372 -27.03 -3.56 -0.89
C PRO A 372 -28.38 -3.86 -1.55
N GLU A 373 -29.18 -4.74 -0.92
CA GLU A 373 -30.51 -5.09 -1.41
C GLU A 373 -31.54 -3.96 -1.17
N ARG A 374 -31.28 -3.09 -0.22
CA ARG A 374 -32.18 -2.00 0.21
C ARG A 374 -31.42 -0.78 0.68
N GLU A 375 -32.06 0.38 0.63
CA GLU A 375 -31.52 1.60 1.23
C GLU A 375 -31.32 1.41 2.75
N ASN A 376 -30.21 1.91 3.28
CA ASN A 376 -29.82 1.81 4.71
C ASN A 376 -29.71 0.36 5.24
N ASP A 377 -29.15 -0.51 4.44
CA ASP A 377 -28.92 -1.92 4.76
C ASP A 377 -27.76 -2.10 5.74
N VAL A 378 -28.08 -2.25 7.04
CA VAL A 378 -27.06 -2.45 8.09
C VAL A 378 -26.39 -3.82 7.99
N GLU A 379 -27.11 -4.85 7.53
CA GLU A 379 -26.54 -6.19 7.37
C GLU A 379 -25.47 -6.18 6.26
N HIS A 380 -25.78 -5.52 5.14
CA HIS A 380 -24.81 -5.30 4.07
C HIS A 380 -23.62 -4.46 4.55
N LEU A 381 -23.84 -3.38 5.31
CA LEU A 381 -22.74 -2.60 5.89
C LEU A 381 -21.82 -3.47 6.76
N MET A 382 -22.38 -4.33 7.60
CA MET A 382 -21.58 -5.22 8.44
C MET A 382 -20.78 -6.22 7.62
N LEU A 383 -21.37 -6.79 6.55
CA LEU A 383 -20.67 -7.68 5.63
C LEU A 383 -19.52 -6.95 4.91
N ALA A 384 -19.79 -5.75 4.38
CA ALA A 384 -18.79 -4.92 3.73
C ALA A 384 -17.61 -4.58 4.67
N LEU A 385 -17.88 -4.23 5.92
CA LEU A 385 -16.86 -3.98 6.93
C LEU A 385 -16.03 -5.23 7.26
N MET A 386 -16.68 -6.40 7.34
CA MET A 386 -15.98 -7.67 7.58
C MET A 386 -15.05 -8.04 6.43
N GLU A 387 -15.50 -7.92 5.18
CA GLU A 387 -14.67 -8.22 4.01
C GLU A 387 -13.59 -7.13 3.82
N GLN A 388 -13.91 -5.86 4.11
CA GLN A 388 -12.93 -4.77 4.12
C GLN A 388 -11.78 -5.05 5.10
N ALA A 389 -12.08 -5.50 6.32
CA ALA A 389 -11.06 -5.87 7.31
C ALA A 389 -10.17 -7.05 6.86
N ARG A 390 -10.61 -7.80 5.84
CA ARG A 390 -9.85 -8.87 5.17
C ARG A 390 -9.20 -8.42 3.87
N GLY A 391 -9.16 -7.12 3.59
CA GLY A 391 -8.53 -6.55 2.41
C GLY A 391 -9.30 -6.77 1.10
N ALA A 392 -10.63 -6.82 1.13
CA ALA A 392 -11.44 -7.12 -0.04
C ALA A 392 -11.25 -6.11 -1.19
N SER A 393 -11.07 -4.83 -0.88
CA SER A 393 -10.78 -3.81 -1.91
C SER A 393 -9.34 -3.86 -2.42
N ASN A 394 -8.42 -4.52 -1.71
CA ASN A 394 -6.97 -4.51 -2.00
C ASN A 394 -6.59 -5.55 -3.07
N ILE A 395 -7.26 -5.51 -4.22
CA ILE A 395 -7.03 -6.39 -5.36
C ILE A 395 -5.85 -5.91 -6.22
N VAL A 396 -5.13 -6.82 -6.88
CA VAL A 396 -4.21 -6.46 -7.95
C VAL A 396 -4.75 -6.86 -9.32
N THR A 397 -4.85 -5.90 -10.22
CA THR A 397 -5.28 -6.14 -11.60
C THR A 397 -4.09 -6.63 -12.43
N LEU A 398 -4.23 -7.81 -13.02
CA LEU A 398 -3.22 -8.41 -13.89
C LEU A 398 -3.34 -7.90 -15.33
N ARG A 399 -4.57 -7.67 -15.77
CA ARG A 399 -4.98 -7.01 -17.02
C ARG A 399 -6.43 -6.60 -16.94
N PRO A 400 -6.94 -5.74 -17.83
CA PRO A 400 -8.34 -5.32 -17.78
C PRO A 400 -9.28 -6.53 -17.64
N GLY A 401 -10.15 -6.50 -16.63
CA GLY A 401 -11.11 -7.54 -16.31
C GLY A 401 -10.52 -8.84 -15.72
N LEU A 402 -9.27 -8.84 -15.22
CA LEU A 402 -8.69 -9.98 -14.49
C LEU A 402 -7.91 -9.51 -13.27
N VAL A 403 -8.32 -9.96 -12.10
CA VAL A 403 -7.71 -9.58 -10.82
C VAL A 403 -7.27 -10.78 -9.99
N VAL A 404 -6.36 -10.54 -9.04
CA VAL A 404 -6.12 -11.43 -7.90
C VAL A 404 -6.78 -10.80 -6.67
N ALA A 405 -7.54 -11.57 -5.94
CA ALA A 405 -8.22 -11.20 -4.70
C ALA A 405 -8.11 -12.33 -3.68
N TYR A 406 -8.27 -12.03 -2.40
CA TYR A 406 -8.33 -13.07 -1.38
C TYR A 406 -9.60 -13.92 -1.50
N GLU A 407 -9.45 -15.24 -1.37
CA GLU A 407 -10.53 -16.23 -1.48
C GLU A 407 -11.68 -15.95 -0.50
N ARG A 408 -11.36 -15.58 0.74
CA ARG A 408 -12.36 -15.38 1.82
C ARG A 408 -13.32 -14.23 1.64
N ASN A 409 -13.13 -13.38 0.64
CA ASN A 409 -13.99 -12.23 0.35
C ASN A 409 -15.08 -12.61 -0.65
N HIS A 410 -15.91 -13.58 -0.28
CA HIS A 410 -16.85 -14.24 -1.19
C HIS A 410 -17.84 -13.27 -1.85
N ALA A 411 -18.48 -12.39 -1.07
CA ALA A 411 -19.46 -11.46 -1.61
C ALA A 411 -18.84 -10.43 -2.57
N THR A 412 -17.63 -9.93 -2.25
CA THR A 412 -16.87 -9.05 -3.13
C THR A 412 -16.42 -9.79 -4.41
N ASN A 413 -15.95 -11.03 -4.29
CA ASN A 413 -15.51 -11.80 -5.44
C ASN A 413 -16.68 -12.15 -6.37
N ASP A 414 -17.86 -12.41 -5.82
CA ASP A 414 -19.07 -12.65 -6.60
C ASP A 414 -19.55 -11.37 -7.29
N GLU A 415 -19.55 -10.21 -6.60
CA GLU A 415 -19.87 -8.91 -7.20
C GLU A 415 -18.89 -8.56 -8.35
N LEU A 416 -17.59 -8.84 -8.20
CA LEU A 416 -16.62 -8.70 -9.28
C LEU A 416 -16.98 -9.55 -10.49
N ARG A 417 -17.35 -10.83 -10.27
CA ARG A 417 -17.74 -11.77 -11.35
C ARG A 417 -19.04 -11.36 -12.03
N GLU A 418 -20.03 -10.90 -11.29
CA GLU A 418 -21.31 -10.40 -11.82
C GLU A 418 -21.08 -9.17 -12.70
N ASN A 419 -20.07 -8.36 -12.40
CA ASN A 419 -19.63 -7.23 -13.22
C ASN A 419 -18.63 -7.62 -14.33
N GLY A 420 -18.48 -8.92 -14.66
CA GLY A 420 -17.67 -9.40 -15.75
C GLY A 420 -16.16 -9.47 -15.47
N VAL A 421 -15.73 -9.24 -14.24
CA VAL A 421 -14.33 -9.35 -13.81
C VAL A 421 -14.01 -10.80 -13.43
N ARG A 422 -12.96 -11.35 -13.99
CA ARG A 422 -12.44 -12.66 -13.59
C ARG A 422 -11.57 -12.53 -12.37
N VAL A 423 -11.76 -13.42 -11.40
CA VAL A 423 -11.04 -13.41 -10.13
C VAL A 423 -10.18 -14.66 -10.02
N LYS A 424 -8.86 -14.49 -9.89
CA LYS A 424 -7.94 -15.50 -9.39
C LYS A 424 -7.94 -15.39 -7.87
N GLU A 425 -8.44 -16.42 -7.20
CA GLU A 425 -8.55 -16.43 -5.75
C GLU A 425 -7.23 -16.87 -5.12
N TRP A 426 -6.70 -16.03 -4.27
CA TRP A 426 -5.50 -16.29 -3.48
C TRP A 426 -5.93 -16.80 -2.10
N GLU A 427 -5.55 -18.03 -1.80
CA GLU A 427 -5.80 -18.62 -0.49
C GLU A 427 -5.04 -17.85 0.60
N ASP A 428 -5.74 -17.45 1.66
CA ASP A 428 -5.19 -16.56 2.68
C ASP A 428 -5.45 -17.02 4.12
N SER A 429 -5.93 -18.26 4.32
CA SER A 429 -6.26 -18.78 5.64
C SER A 429 -5.07 -18.80 6.63
N TYR A 430 -3.84 -18.90 6.11
CA TYR A 430 -2.61 -18.83 6.91
C TYR A 430 -1.86 -17.51 6.74
N LEU A 431 -2.21 -16.71 5.75
CA LEU A 431 -1.51 -15.45 5.49
C LEU A 431 -1.98 -14.34 6.41
N ASP A 432 -3.24 -14.33 6.81
CA ASP A 432 -3.94 -13.31 7.62
C ASP A 432 -3.19 -11.95 7.78
N MET A 433 -2.74 -11.45 6.62
CA MET A 433 -1.99 -10.22 6.52
C MET A 433 -2.95 -9.02 6.54
N LEU A 434 -2.49 -7.89 7.04
CA LEU A 434 -3.26 -6.65 7.06
C LEU A 434 -3.34 -5.94 5.71
N GLY A 435 -2.75 -6.51 4.67
CA GLY A 435 -2.76 -6.04 3.29
C GLY A 435 -3.11 -7.17 2.33
N GLY A 436 -3.55 -6.84 1.15
CA GLY A 436 -3.95 -7.79 0.12
C GLY A 436 -2.95 -7.90 -1.04
N PRO A 437 -3.40 -8.49 -2.16
CA PRO A 437 -2.57 -8.65 -3.35
C PRO A 437 -1.99 -7.33 -3.90
N HIS A 438 -2.72 -6.21 -3.79
CA HIS A 438 -2.23 -4.90 -4.23
C HIS A 438 -1.04 -4.44 -3.39
N CYS A 439 -1.15 -4.48 -2.06
CA CYS A 439 -0.07 -4.14 -1.15
C CYS A 439 1.17 -5.03 -1.35
N SER A 440 0.96 -6.31 -1.68
CA SER A 440 2.03 -7.31 -1.87
C SER A 440 2.76 -7.17 -3.21
N THR A 441 2.34 -6.23 -4.06
CA THR A 441 2.91 -6.01 -5.40
C THR A 441 3.22 -4.54 -5.64
N SER A 442 4.40 -4.22 -6.19
CA SER A 442 4.72 -2.89 -6.69
C SER A 442 4.94 -2.97 -8.21
N PRO A 443 3.98 -2.57 -9.04
CA PRO A 443 4.11 -2.57 -10.49
C PRO A 443 5.27 -1.70 -10.95
N LEU A 444 6.10 -2.26 -11.82
CA LEU A 444 7.22 -1.59 -12.46
C LEU A 444 6.89 -1.20 -13.89
N TRP A 445 6.07 -2.02 -14.55
CA TRP A 445 5.66 -1.81 -15.92
C TRP A 445 4.27 -2.40 -16.17
N ARG A 446 3.41 -1.55 -16.71
CA ARG A 446 2.11 -1.93 -17.27
C ARG A 446 2.01 -1.43 -18.72
N GLU A 447 1.42 -2.23 -19.59
CA GLU A 447 0.97 -1.72 -20.89
C GLU A 447 -0.17 -0.72 -20.69
N PRO A 448 -0.35 0.24 -21.57
CA PRO A 448 -1.53 1.11 -21.55
C PRO A 448 -2.83 0.31 -21.50
N ALA A 449 -3.82 0.80 -20.74
CA ALA A 449 -5.10 0.13 -20.58
C ALA A 449 -6.01 0.34 -21.82
#